data_984a650a0b20ef7ece7b6eb0b64ff6a6
#
_entry.id   984a650a0b20ef7ece7b6eb0b64ff6a6
#
_cell.length_a   1.000
_cell.length_b   1.000
_cell.length_c   1.000
_cell.angle_alpha   90.00
_cell.angle_beta   90.00
_cell.angle_gamma   90.00
#
_symmetry.space_group_name_H-M   'P 1'
#
loop_
_entity.id
_entity.type
_entity.pdbx_description
1 polymer ?
#
loop_
_entity_poly.entity_id
_entity_poly.type
_entity_poly.pdbx_seq_one_letter_code
_entity_poly.pdbx_strand_id
1 'polypeptide(L)'
;MSRSIRIASGPGASSGHDYDRVGHNFLFVVVREGSAAVNHIPVSAVVIAYNDEPNMRACLESITWADEIIVVDSHSTDATERISREFTDQVYQHDFHGFGRLRNEARTHARHDWVFSLDTDERATPELREEIRRVLAAGPEADAYFVPRKNYFLGRWIKHCGWFPDYRQPQLFRKSRLRYREELVHESFDLDGKIGYLTAAALQYPFRDIDHYLAKQERYSDLMARRMVEQGRAFSPHQLVSHPCFTFLKMYVGRKGCLDGVPGLILSGLYAYYTFIKYARFWELQSRVLPEGSQAAPVKQG
;
A
#
# COMPACT_ATOMS: atom_id res chain seq x y z
N MET A 1 -9.40 -11.35 -27.19
CA MET A 1 -9.26 -9.90 -26.99
C MET A 1 -9.13 -9.66 -25.49
N SER A 2 -7.91 -9.50 -25.03
CA SER A 2 -7.59 -9.28 -23.61
C SER A 2 -7.99 -7.86 -23.23
N ARG A 3 -8.86 -7.70 -22.21
CA ARG A 3 -9.16 -6.38 -21.65
C ARG A 3 -8.26 -6.16 -20.44
N SER A 4 -7.23 -5.34 -20.63
CA SER A 4 -6.40 -4.86 -19.51
C SER A 4 -7.21 -3.90 -18.64
N ILE A 5 -7.33 -4.21 -17.35
CA ILE A 5 -7.98 -3.34 -16.37
C ILE A 5 -6.90 -2.48 -15.72
N ARG A 6 -7.00 -1.16 -15.87
CA ARG A 6 -6.12 -0.18 -15.20
C ARG A 6 -6.76 0.26 -13.90
N ILE A 7 -6.16 -0.13 -12.79
CA ILE A 7 -6.51 0.42 -11.47
C ILE A 7 -5.25 1.11 -10.93
N ALA A 8 -5.32 2.43 -10.79
CA ALA A 8 -4.26 3.23 -10.19
C ALA A 8 -4.54 3.41 -8.70
N SER A 9 -3.67 2.93 -7.85
CA SER A 9 -3.69 3.18 -6.42
C SER A 9 -2.72 4.31 -6.08
N GLY A 10 -3.23 5.42 -5.58
CA GLY A 10 -2.43 6.53 -5.08
C GLY A 10 -3.19 7.34 -4.04
N PRO A 11 -2.52 7.84 -2.99
CA PRO A 11 -3.15 8.78 -2.07
C PRO A 11 -3.36 10.11 -2.80
N GLY A 12 -4.60 10.37 -3.25
CA GLY A 12 -4.93 11.68 -3.78
C GLY A 12 -5.63 11.76 -5.14
N ALA A 13 -6.04 10.65 -5.75
CA ALA A 13 -6.91 10.73 -6.91
C ALA A 13 -8.34 11.07 -6.45
N SER A 14 -8.70 12.35 -6.54
CA SER A 14 -10.08 12.79 -6.47
C SER A 14 -10.78 12.45 -7.78
N SER A 15 -11.27 11.24 -7.92
CA SER A 15 -12.33 10.94 -8.85
C SER A 15 -13.50 10.44 -8.01
N GLY A 16 -14.54 11.28 -7.95
CA GLY A 16 -15.81 10.88 -7.37
C GLY A 16 -16.38 9.74 -8.20
N HIS A 17 -16.15 8.54 -7.71
CA HIS A 17 -16.92 7.38 -8.12
C HIS A 17 -17.88 7.08 -7.00
N ASP A 18 -19.15 7.24 -7.32
CA ASP A 18 -20.29 6.82 -6.52
C ASP A 18 -20.14 5.35 -6.12
N TYR A 19 -19.68 5.11 -4.89
CA TYR A 19 -19.69 3.78 -4.28
C TYR A 19 -21.08 3.38 -3.75
N ASP A 20 -22.11 4.21 -3.96
CA ASP A 20 -23.46 3.99 -3.41
C ASP A 20 -24.35 3.07 -4.26
N ARG A 21 -23.83 2.44 -5.33
CA ARG A 21 -24.65 1.54 -6.19
C ARG A 21 -23.96 0.23 -6.56
N VAL A 22 -23.33 -0.43 -5.61
CA VAL A 22 -23.12 -1.88 -5.75
C VAL A 22 -24.12 -2.56 -4.84
N GLY A 23 -25.23 -2.97 -5.40
CA GLY A 23 -26.20 -3.81 -4.73
C GLY A 23 -25.48 -5.04 -4.19
N HIS A 24 -25.45 -5.18 -2.87
CA HIS A 24 -24.89 -6.33 -2.17
C HIS A 24 -25.79 -7.54 -2.45
N ASN A 25 -25.58 -8.23 -3.55
CA ASN A 25 -26.04 -9.60 -3.69
C ASN A 25 -25.12 -10.46 -2.81
N PHE A 26 -25.47 -10.57 -1.53
CA PHE A 26 -24.91 -11.57 -0.64
C PHE A 26 -25.39 -12.94 -1.12
N LEU A 27 -24.55 -13.63 -1.86
CA LEU A 27 -24.73 -15.04 -2.15
C LEU A 27 -24.33 -15.82 -0.90
N PHE A 28 -25.31 -16.19 -0.06
CA PHE A 28 -25.06 -17.13 1.03
C PHE A 28 -24.82 -18.51 0.44
N VAL A 29 -23.56 -18.93 0.39
CA VAL A 29 -23.20 -20.29 0.07
C VAL A 29 -23.47 -21.15 1.32
N VAL A 30 -24.58 -21.88 1.30
CA VAL A 30 -24.85 -22.92 2.29
C VAL A 30 -23.94 -24.10 1.99
N VAL A 31 -22.86 -24.22 2.76
CA VAL A 31 -21.96 -25.39 2.67
C VAL A 31 -22.67 -26.57 3.32
N ARG A 32 -23.11 -27.54 2.50
CA ARG A 32 -23.48 -28.86 2.99
C ARG A 32 -22.19 -29.57 3.47
N GLU A 33 -22.15 -29.97 4.74
CA GLU A 33 -21.11 -30.86 5.29
C GLU A 33 -21.23 -32.23 4.61
N GLY A 34 -20.52 -32.38 3.51
CA GLY A 34 -20.20 -33.66 2.93
C GLY A 34 -18.68 -33.83 3.06
N SER A 35 -18.21 -34.89 3.70
CA SER A 35 -16.80 -35.29 3.80
C SER A 35 -16.24 -35.58 2.38
N ALA A 36 -16.04 -34.53 1.59
CA ALA A 36 -15.18 -34.57 0.42
C ALA A 36 -13.77 -34.24 0.89
N ALA A 37 -12.78 -34.99 0.47
CA ALA A 37 -11.38 -34.64 0.67
C ALA A 37 -11.20 -33.16 0.31
N VAL A 38 -10.87 -32.32 1.30
CA VAL A 38 -10.67 -30.89 1.12
C VAL A 38 -9.54 -30.74 0.11
N ASN A 39 -9.87 -30.30 -1.10
CA ASN A 39 -8.88 -30.15 -2.17
C ASN A 39 -7.95 -29.03 -1.76
N HIS A 40 -6.80 -29.39 -1.17
CA HIS A 40 -5.80 -28.40 -0.73
C HIS A 40 -5.13 -27.79 -1.96
N ILE A 41 -5.38 -26.52 -2.19
CA ILE A 41 -4.68 -25.74 -3.20
C ILE A 41 -3.52 -25.02 -2.51
N PRO A 42 -2.26 -25.31 -2.89
CA PRO A 42 -1.10 -24.77 -2.21
C PRO A 42 -0.90 -23.27 -2.51
N VAL A 43 -0.41 -22.54 -1.50
CA VAL A 43 -0.18 -21.09 -1.53
C VAL A 43 1.26 -20.77 -1.20
N SER A 44 1.92 -19.96 -2.05
CA SER A 44 3.20 -19.33 -1.73
C SER A 44 2.96 -17.97 -1.11
N ALA A 45 3.35 -17.77 0.14
CA ALA A 45 3.37 -16.45 0.77
C ALA A 45 4.65 -15.70 0.39
N VAL A 46 4.52 -14.47 -0.04
CA VAL A 46 5.64 -13.64 -0.52
C VAL A 46 5.68 -12.34 0.26
N VAL A 47 6.84 -12.01 0.82
CA VAL A 47 7.09 -10.77 1.57
C VAL A 47 8.24 -10.01 0.93
N ILE A 48 8.05 -8.71 0.68
CA ILE A 48 9.13 -7.80 0.30
C ILE A 48 9.56 -7.01 1.53
N ALA A 49 10.88 -6.89 1.75
CA ALA A 49 11.43 -6.33 2.98
C ALA A 49 12.56 -5.33 2.69
N TYR A 50 12.64 -4.30 3.55
CA TYR A 50 13.77 -3.41 3.64
C TYR A 50 13.81 -2.71 5.02
N ASN A 51 14.82 -3.02 5.83
CA ASN A 51 15.06 -2.38 7.13
C ASN A 51 13.79 -2.25 7.99
N ASP A 52 13.10 -3.37 8.22
CA ASP A 52 11.88 -3.40 9.04
C ASP A 52 11.90 -4.54 10.08
N GLU A 53 13.05 -4.70 10.75
CA GLU A 53 13.26 -5.64 11.86
C GLU A 53 12.09 -5.67 12.86
N PRO A 54 11.53 -4.52 13.31
CA PRO A 54 10.47 -4.53 14.32
C PRO A 54 9.18 -5.22 13.87
N ASN A 55 8.92 -5.25 12.58
CA ASN A 55 7.71 -5.84 12.01
C ASN A 55 7.90 -7.26 11.47
N MET A 56 9.13 -7.61 11.08
CA MET A 56 9.40 -8.80 10.29
C MET A 56 8.92 -10.10 10.95
N ARG A 57 9.24 -10.31 12.24
CA ARG A 57 8.85 -11.53 12.96
C ARG A 57 7.33 -11.72 12.95
N ALA A 58 6.57 -10.73 13.37
CA ALA A 58 5.13 -10.84 13.46
C ALA A 58 4.44 -10.96 12.08
N CYS A 59 5.05 -10.42 11.02
CA CYS A 59 4.61 -10.66 9.64
C CYS A 59 4.73 -12.13 9.29
N LEU A 60 5.93 -12.70 9.45
CA LEU A 60 6.22 -14.08 9.08
C LEU A 60 5.43 -15.10 9.93
N GLU A 61 5.30 -14.87 11.24
CA GLU A 61 4.45 -15.70 12.13
C GLU A 61 3.01 -15.78 11.60
N SER A 62 2.47 -14.67 11.06
CA SER A 62 1.10 -14.62 10.58
C SER A 62 0.84 -15.45 9.31
N ILE A 63 1.89 -15.84 8.60
CA ILE A 63 1.82 -16.56 7.30
C ILE A 63 2.44 -17.97 7.36
N THR A 64 2.79 -18.49 8.55
CA THR A 64 3.34 -19.85 8.71
C THR A 64 2.39 -20.96 8.24
N TRP A 65 1.15 -20.63 7.96
CA TRP A 65 0.14 -21.53 7.41
C TRP A 65 0.27 -21.77 5.91
N ALA A 66 1.05 -20.93 5.20
CA ALA A 66 1.31 -21.10 3.77
C ALA A 66 2.22 -22.29 3.51
N ASP A 67 2.11 -22.88 2.32
CA ASP A 67 2.91 -24.06 1.94
C ASP A 67 4.36 -23.69 1.60
N GLU A 68 4.58 -22.40 1.36
CA GLU A 68 5.88 -21.83 1.04
C GLU A 68 5.93 -20.38 1.53
N ILE A 69 7.06 -19.99 2.11
CA ILE A 69 7.34 -18.59 2.48
C ILE A 69 8.58 -18.13 1.71
N ILE A 70 8.46 -17.01 1.02
CA ILE A 70 9.52 -16.37 0.24
C ILE A 70 9.68 -14.95 0.75
N VAL A 71 10.92 -14.57 1.03
CA VAL A 71 11.26 -13.19 1.40
C VAL A 71 12.21 -12.63 0.35
N VAL A 72 11.87 -11.46 -0.17
CA VAL A 72 12.78 -10.67 -1.03
C VAL A 72 13.19 -9.44 -0.26
N ASP A 73 14.44 -9.41 0.13
CA ASP A 73 15.06 -8.35 0.92
C ASP A 73 15.87 -7.40 0.03
N SER A 74 15.70 -6.10 0.23
CA SER A 74 16.40 -5.09 -0.53
C SER A 74 17.68 -4.63 0.18
N HIS A 75 18.55 -5.58 0.53
CA HIS A 75 19.84 -5.35 1.23
C HIS A 75 19.65 -4.63 2.57
N SER A 76 18.79 -5.19 3.43
CA SER A 76 18.61 -4.69 4.80
C SER A 76 19.92 -4.72 5.59
N THR A 77 20.14 -3.68 6.37
CA THR A 77 21.32 -3.50 7.22
C THR A 77 21.03 -3.75 8.71
N ASP A 78 19.75 -3.96 9.05
CA ASP A 78 19.27 -4.35 10.38
C ASP A 78 19.08 -5.88 10.49
N ALA A 79 18.37 -6.36 11.51
CA ALA A 79 18.14 -7.79 11.68
C ALA A 79 17.04 -8.39 10.79
N THR A 80 16.49 -7.64 9.80
CA THR A 80 15.41 -8.10 8.92
C THR A 80 15.74 -9.43 8.23
N GLU A 81 16.91 -9.54 7.58
CA GLU A 81 17.34 -10.77 6.91
C GLU A 81 17.53 -11.92 7.90
N ARG A 82 18.20 -11.68 9.03
CA ARG A 82 18.44 -12.69 10.05
C ARG A 82 17.11 -13.28 10.57
N ILE A 83 16.13 -12.41 10.87
CA ILE A 83 14.81 -12.85 11.32
C ILE A 83 14.11 -13.66 10.22
N SER A 84 14.22 -13.24 8.97
CA SER A 84 13.61 -13.96 7.83
C SER A 84 14.09 -15.39 7.73
N ARG A 85 15.40 -15.61 7.93
CA ARG A 85 16.03 -16.94 7.89
C ARG A 85 15.64 -17.86 9.03
N GLU A 86 15.00 -17.36 10.09
CA GLU A 86 14.41 -18.20 11.13
C GLU A 86 13.11 -18.91 10.67
N PHE A 87 12.48 -18.43 9.59
CA PHE A 87 11.21 -18.94 9.08
C PHE A 87 11.34 -19.67 7.74
N THR A 88 12.33 -19.31 6.93
CA THR A 88 12.52 -19.90 5.61
C THR A 88 13.96 -19.76 5.11
N ASP A 89 14.43 -20.75 4.35
CA ASP A 89 15.70 -20.67 3.62
C ASP A 89 15.55 -19.83 2.31
N GLN A 90 14.34 -19.55 1.88
CA GLN A 90 14.03 -18.82 0.64
C GLN A 90 14.06 -17.30 0.89
N VAL A 91 15.23 -16.79 1.21
CA VAL A 91 15.51 -15.35 1.39
C VAL A 91 16.45 -14.90 0.28
N TYR A 92 15.96 -14.02 -0.59
CA TYR A 92 16.63 -13.54 -1.78
C TYR A 92 16.98 -12.06 -1.65
N GLN A 93 18.18 -11.68 -2.07
CA GLN A 93 18.63 -10.27 -2.08
C GLN A 93 18.40 -9.68 -3.46
N HIS A 94 17.71 -8.54 -3.52
CA HIS A 94 17.45 -7.81 -4.76
C HIS A 94 17.58 -6.30 -4.57
N ASP A 95 18.21 -5.63 -5.53
CA ASP A 95 18.25 -4.18 -5.56
C ASP A 95 16.85 -3.58 -5.72
N PHE A 96 16.62 -2.48 -5.00
CA PHE A 96 15.35 -1.78 -5.09
C PHE A 96 15.31 -0.90 -6.35
N HIS A 97 14.51 -1.32 -7.33
CA HIS A 97 14.21 -0.58 -8.55
C HIS A 97 12.74 -0.19 -8.68
N GLY A 98 12.04 -0.08 -7.53
CA GLY A 98 10.60 0.18 -7.43
C GLY A 98 9.82 -1.03 -6.94
N PHE A 99 8.70 -0.76 -6.28
CA PHE A 99 7.88 -1.82 -5.65
C PHE A 99 7.33 -2.83 -6.66
N GLY A 100 6.85 -2.36 -7.82
CA GLY A 100 6.30 -3.25 -8.84
C GLY A 100 7.33 -4.27 -9.35
N ARG A 101 8.58 -3.83 -9.59
CA ARG A 101 9.67 -4.73 -9.99
C ARG A 101 10.02 -5.71 -8.88
N LEU A 102 10.17 -5.23 -7.65
CA LEU A 102 10.51 -6.09 -6.50
C LEU A 102 9.44 -7.16 -6.27
N ARG A 103 8.14 -6.82 -6.39
CA ARG A 103 7.04 -7.79 -6.29
C ARG A 103 7.03 -8.78 -7.46
N ASN A 104 7.38 -8.35 -8.67
CA ASN A 104 7.53 -9.25 -9.80
C ASN A 104 8.68 -10.25 -9.57
N GLU A 105 9.83 -9.79 -9.09
CA GLU A 105 10.94 -10.68 -8.72
C GLU A 105 10.51 -11.68 -7.64
N ALA A 106 9.91 -11.19 -6.56
CA ALA A 106 9.41 -12.05 -5.49
C ALA A 106 8.43 -13.14 -6.01
N ARG A 107 7.54 -12.77 -6.91
CA ARG A 107 6.60 -13.68 -7.56
C ARG A 107 7.30 -14.77 -8.37
N THR A 108 8.46 -14.50 -8.99
CA THR A 108 9.18 -15.49 -9.81
C THR A 108 9.75 -16.65 -8.97
N HIS A 109 10.06 -16.39 -7.70
CA HIS A 109 10.57 -17.41 -6.78
C HIS A 109 9.47 -18.36 -6.28
N ALA A 110 8.20 -17.96 -6.34
CA ALA A 110 7.08 -18.78 -5.88
C ALA A 110 6.94 -20.06 -6.71
N ARG A 111 6.84 -21.23 -6.06
CA ARG A 111 6.59 -22.50 -6.73
C ARG A 111 5.13 -22.66 -7.12
N HIS A 112 4.22 -22.19 -6.26
CA HIS A 112 2.78 -22.36 -6.49
C HIS A 112 2.21 -21.23 -7.34
N ASP A 113 1.11 -21.50 -8.06
CA ASP A 113 0.43 -20.48 -8.87
C ASP A 113 -0.35 -19.50 -8.02
N TRP A 114 -0.90 -19.94 -6.87
CA TRP A 114 -1.51 -19.03 -5.92
C TRP A 114 -0.45 -18.39 -5.03
N VAL A 115 -0.39 -17.06 -5.08
CA VAL A 115 0.52 -16.24 -4.30
C VAL A 115 -0.28 -15.35 -3.36
N PHE A 116 0.14 -15.32 -2.10
CA PHE A 116 -0.34 -14.37 -1.10
C PHE A 116 0.78 -13.39 -0.76
N SER A 117 0.62 -12.13 -1.20
CA SER A 117 1.66 -11.09 -1.04
C SER A 117 1.32 -10.17 0.12
N LEU A 118 2.30 -9.98 1.03
CA LEU A 118 2.22 -9.05 2.15
C LEU A 118 3.42 -8.11 2.17
N ASP A 119 3.21 -6.94 2.76
CA ASP A 119 4.27 -6.06 3.20
C ASP A 119 4.68 -6.41 4.64
N THR A 120 5.89 -6.05 5.06
CA THR A 120 6.39 -6.36 6.40
C THR A 120 5.53 -5.79 7.53
N ASP A 121 4.85 -4.67 7.28
CA ASP A 121 3.94 -4.01 8.22
C ASP A 121 2.52 -4.63 8.26
N GLU A 122 2.28 -5.71 7.50
CA GLU A 122 1.00 -6.41 7.43
C GLU A 122 1.01 -7.74 8.20
N ARG A 123 -0.18 -8.19 8.62
CA ARG A 123 -0.42 -9.48 9.33
C ARG A 123 -1.68 -10.14 8.77
N ALA A 124 -1.57 -11.40 8.36
CA ALA A 124 -2.73 -12.22 8.05
C ALA A 124 -3.46 -12.59 9.35
N THR A 125 -4.76 -12.28 9.45
CA THR A 125 -5.55 -12.73 10.59
C THR A 125 -5.94 -14.21 10.44
N PRO A 126 -6.26 -14.91 11.55
CA PRO A 126 -6.79 -16.27 11.47
C PRO A 126 -8.04 -16.38 10.59
N GLU A 127 -8.92 -15.38 10.63
CA GLU A 127 -10.14 -15.31 9.81
C GLU A 127 -9.79 -15.18 8.32
N LEU A 128 -8.77 -14.37 7.99
CA LEU A 128 -8.30 -14.21 6.61
C LEU A 128 -7.70 -15.52 6.09
N ARG A 129 -6.88 -16.19 6.90
CA ARG A 129 -6.33 -17.51 6.56
C ARG A 129 -7.45 -18.50 6.22
N GLU A 130 -8.46 -18.61 7.08
CA GLU A 130 -9.57 -19.54 6.87
C GLU A 130 -10.43 -19.17 5.65
N GLU A 131 -10.63 -17.87 5.40
CA GLU A 131 -11.33 -17.43 4.19
C GLU A 131 -10.55 -17.77 2.93
N ILE A 132 -9.22 -17.54 2.90
CA ILE A 132 -8.35 -17.91 1.77
C ILE A 132 -8.47 -19.42 1.51
N ARG A 133 -8.30 -20.26 2.53
CA ARG A 133 -8.40 -21.72 2.39
C ARG A 133 -9.75 -22.15 1.85
N ARG A 134 -10.83 -21.59 2.38
CA ARG A 134 -12.20 -21.89 1.94
C ARG A 134 -12.43 -21.49 0.49
N VAL A 135 -12.03 -20.28 0.09
CA VAL A 135 -12.18 -19.77 -1.29
C VAL A 135 -11.42 -20.65 -2.27
N LEU A 136 -10.19 -21.03 -1.94
CA LEU A 136 -9.38 -21.87 -2.80
C LEU A 136 -9.95 -23.29 -2.88
N ALA A 137 -10.35 -23.90 -1.77
CA ALA A 137 -10.91 -25.25 -1.72
C ALA A 137 -12.25 -25.39 -2.47
N ALA A 138 -13.07 -24.34 -2.45
CA ALA A 138 -14.36 -24.33 -3.14
C ALA A 138 -14.26 -24.16 -4.66
N GLY A 139 -13.06 -23.91 -5.21
CA GLY A 139 -12.85 -23.52 -6.60
C GLY A 139 -12.99 -22.01 -6.77
N PRO A 140 -11.88 -21.28 -6.82
CA PRO A 140 -11.90 -19.81 -6.81
C PRO A 140 -12.58 -19.25 -8.06
N GLU A 141 -13.52 -18.33 -7.87
CA GLU A 141 -14.30 -17.67 -8.93
C GLU A 141 -13.55 -16.52 -9.60
N ALA A 142 -12.44 -16.07 -9.00
CA ALA A 142 -11.59 -14.99 -9.49
C ALA A 142 -10.12 -15.43 -9.52
N ASP A 143 -9.33 -14.70 -10.30
CA ASP A 143 -7.89 -14.96 -10.47
C ASP A 143 -7.03 -14.08 -9.56
N ALA A 144 -7.64 -13.02 -8.99
CA ALA A 144 -7.02 -12.16 -8.01
C ALA A 144 -8.06 -11.62 -7.02
N TYR A 145 -7.68 -11.48 -5.75
CA TYR A 145 -8.55 -11.01 -4.68
C TYR A 145 -7.90 -9.85 -3.95
N PHE A 146 -8.69 -8.78 -3.78
CA PHE A 146 -8.37 -7.71 -2.85
C PHE A 146 -8.70 -8.15 -1.43
N VAL A 147 -7.80 -7.80 -0.50
CA VAL A 147 -7.97 -8.01 0.94
C VAL A 147 -8.16 -6.65 1.61
N PRO A 148 -9.22 -6.45 2.40
CA PRO A 148 -9.36 -5.21 3.16
C PRO A 148 -8.30 -5.12 4.25
N ARG A 149 -7.77 -3.91 4.50
CA ARG A 149 -6.76 -3.68 5.54
C ARG A 149 -7.35 -2.91 6.72
N LYS A 150 -7.16 -3.45 7.91
CA LYS A 150 -7.40 -2.73 9.18
C LYS A 150 -6.13 -1.99 9.57
N ASN A 151 -6.04 -0.73 9.21
CA ASN A 151 -4.88 0.10 9.50
C ASN A 151 -4.90 0.57 10.94
N TYR A 152 -3.82 0.28 11.69
CA TYR A 152 -3.63 0.75 13.07
C TYR A 152 -2.73 1.98 13.09
N PHE A 153 -3.12 2.97 13.88
CA PHE A 153 -2.34 4.17 14.13
C PHE A 153 -2.38 4.53 15.61
N LEU A 154 -1.21 4.67 16.22
CA LEU A 154 -1.07 4.92 17.67
C LEU A 154 -1.88 3.94 18.53
N GLY A 155 -1.77 2.64 18.19
CA GLY A 155 -2.43 1.55 18.92
C GLY A 155 -3.94 1.41 18.65
N ARG A 156 -4.54 2.20 17.78
CA ARG A 156 -5.97 2.16 17.49
C ARG A 156 -6.24 1.84 16.01
N TRP A 157 -7.21 0.97 15.76
CA TRP A 157 -7.73 0.76 14.42
C TRP A 157 -8.47 2.01 13.94
N ILE A 158 -8.02 2.58 12.83
CA ILE A 158 -8.66 3.73 12.17
C ILE A 158 -9.71 3.20 11.20
N LYS A 159 -10.97 3.35 11.56
CA LYS A 159 -12.11 2.90 10.75
C LYS A 159 -12.51 3.89 9.68
N HIS A 160 -12.23 5.15 9.93
CA HIS A 160 -12.62 6.30 9.12
C HIS A 160 -11.41 6.98 8.49
N CYS A 161 -11.39 8.29 8.35
CA CYS A 161 -10.32 9.03 7.66
C CYS A 161 -10.07 8.57 6.21
N GLY A 162 -10.86 7.63 5.68
CA GLY A 162 -10.64 6.99 4.38
C GLY A 162 -9.58 5.89 4.39
N TRP A 163 -9.35 5.30 5.57
CA TRP A 163 -8.36 4.25 5.76
C TRP A 163 -8.97 2.84 5.77
N PHE A 164 -10.29 2.71 5.73
CA PHE A 164 -10.95 1.41 5.64
C PHE A 164 -12.13 1.47 4.66
N PRO A 165 -12.33 0.43 3.82
CA PRO A 165 -11.37 -0.63 3.46
C PRO A 165 -10.26 -0.08 2.56
N ASP A 166 -9.01 -0.36 2.88
CA ASP A 166 -7.84 0.14 2.12
C ASP A 166 -7.44 -0.90 1.05
N TYR A 167 -8.13 -0.88 -0.08
CA TYR A 167 -7.82 -1.73 -1.24
C TYR A 167 -6.78 -1.03 -2.13
N ARG A 168 -5.54 -1.52 -2.14
CA ARG A 168 -4.47 -0.94 -2.98
C ARG A 168 -4.17 -1.81 -4.18
N GLN A 169 -3.81 -3.06 -3.94
CA GLN A 169 -3.56 -4.09 -4.94
C GLN A 169 -4.11 -5.43 -4.46
N PRO A 170 -4.37 -6.38 -5.37
CA PRO A 170 -4.69 -7.73 -4.96
C PRO A 170 -3.56 -8.35 -4.15
N GLN A 171 -3.90 -8.96 -3.02
CA GLN A 171 -2.92 -9.64 -2.17
C GLN A 171 -2.92 -11.16 -2.38
N LEU A 172 -4.04 -11.77 -2.75
CA LEU A 172 -4.13 -13.17 -3.15
C LEU A 172 -4.38 -13.24 -4.66
N PHE A 173 -3.49 -13.89 -5.42
CA PHE A 173 -3.63 -13.92 -6.88
C PHE A 173 -2.90 -15.11 -7.50
N ARG A 174 -3.29 -15.46 -8.73
CA ARG A 174 -2.54 -16.39 -9.58
C ARG A 174 -1.35 -15.67 -10.18
N LYS A 175 -0.12 -16.17 -9.92
CA LYS A 175 1.10 -15.59 -10.49
C LYS A 175 1.13 -15.66 -12.02
N SER A 176 0.46 -16.65 -12.61
CA SER A 176 0.33 -16.80 -14.06
C SER A 176 -0.58 -15.75 -14.70
N ARG A 177 -1.42 -15.06 -13.92
CA ARG A 177 -2.43 -14.13 -14.41
C ARG A 177 -2.18 -12.66 -14.06
N LEU A 178 -1.39 -12.38 -13.01
CA LEU A 178 -1.12 -11.02 -12.53
C LEU A 178 0.35 -10.66 -12.70
N ARG A 179 0.59 -9.45 -13.20
CA ARG A 179 1.91 -8.84 -13.28
C ARG A 179 1.84 -7.40 -12.79
N TYR A 180 2.74 -7.02 -11.87
CA TYR A 180 2.88 -5.63 -11.45
C TYR A 180 3.57 -4.81 -12.53
N ARG A 181 3.12 -3.57 -12.73
CA ARG A 181 3.79 -2.62 -13.63
C ARG A 181 5.01 -2.04 -12.94
N GLU A 182 6.07 -1.88 -13.69
CA GLU A 182 7.36 -1.40 -13.18
C GLU A 182 7.43 0.13 -13.20
N GLU A 183 6.35 0.80 -12.77
CA GLU A 183 6.31 2.26 -12.64
C GLU A 183 6.90 2.68 -11.29
N LEU A 184 7.74 3.72 -11.28
CA LEU A 184 8.47 4.16 -10.08
C LEU A 184 7.56 4.68 -8.94
N VAL A 185 6.35 5.14 -9.22
CA VAL A 185 5.55 5.92 -8.24
C VAL A 185 4.12 5.41 -8.04
N HIS A 186 3.56 4.64 -8.97
CA HIS A 186 2.22 4.08 -8.83
C HIS A 186 2.28 2.58 -8.96
N GLU A 187 1.97 1.90 -7.86
CA GLU A 187 1.74 0.47 -7.92
C GLU A 187 0.46 0.22 -8.71
N SER A 188 0.63 -0.24 -9.93
CA SER A 188 -0.42 -0.69 -10.81
C SER A 188 -0.11 -2.12 -11.27
N PHE A 189 -1.09 -2.83 -11.76
CA PHE A 189 -0.94 -4.21 -12.20
C PHE A 189 -1.75 -4.47 -13.46
N ASP A 190 -1.32 -5.46 -14.22
CA ASP A 190 -2.07 -6.05 -15.31
C ASP A 190 -2.59 -7.41 -14.86
N LEU A 191 -3.87 -7.66 -15.07
CA LEU A 191 -4.52 -8.91 -14.74
C LEU A 191 -5.22 -9.49 -15.98
N ASP A 192 -4.89 -10.73 -16.29
CA ASP A 192 -5.63 -11.54 -17.26
C ASP A 192 -6.60 -12.45 -16.50
N GLY A 193 -7.78 -11.91 -16.16
CA GLY A 193 -8.76 -12.65 -15.40
C GLY A 193 -9.75 -11.80 -14.64
N LYS A 194 -10.39 -12.40 -13.64
CA LYS A 194 -11.41 -11.77 -12.80
C LYS A 194 -10.82 -11.30 -11.47
N ILE A 195 -11.38 -10.21 -10.95
CA ILE A 195 -11.09 -9.70 -9.62
C ILE A 195 -12.21 -10.08 -8.66
N GLY A 196 -11.83 -10.55 -7.48
CA GLY A 196 -12.70 -10.80 -6.33
C GLY A 196 -12.28 -9.95 -5.13
N TYR A 197 -13.08 -10.01 -4.06
CA TYR A 197 -12.84 -9.32 -2.80
C TYR A 197 -13.04 -10.31 -1.66
N LEU A 198 -12.06 -10.38 -0.76
CA LEU A 198 -12.22 -11.08 0.50
C LEU A 198 -12.88 -10.15 1.53
N THR A 199 -13.50 -10.75 2.53
CA THR A 199 -14.22 -10.03 3.60
C THR A 199 -13.41 -9.94 4.88
N ALA A 200 -12.62 -10.96 5.18
CA ALA A 200 -11.69 -10.94 6.29
C ALA A 200 -10.49 -10.04 5.98
N ALA A 201 -10.10 -9.26 6.98
CA ALA A 201 -9.09 -8.23 6.80
C ALA A 201 -7.70 -8.66 7.25
N ALA A 202 -6.67 -8.18 6.57
CA ALA A 202 -5.32 -8.12 7.11
C ALA A 202 -5.22 -6.95 8.12
N LEU A 203 -4.35 -7.08 9.13
CA LEU A 203 -3.96 -5.96 9.98
C LEU A 203 -2.76 -5.27 9.34
N GLN A 204 -2.72 -3.94 9.38
CA GLN A 204 -1.58 -3.17 8.92
C GLN A 204 -1.15 -2.14 9.97
N TYR A 205 0.17 -2.04 10.17
CA TYR A 205 0.82 -1.12 11.11
C TYR A 205 1.77 -0.18 10.36
N PRO A 206 1.26 0.76 9.54
CA PRO A 206 2.06 1.54 8.59
C PRO A 206 3.03 2.50 9.26
N PHE A 207 2.79 2.81 10.55
CA PHE A 207 3.62 3.72 11.35
C PHE A 207 3.72 3.22 12.78
N ARG A 208 4.94 3.13 13.30
CA ARG A 208 5.22 2.76 14.70
C ARG A 208 4.82 3.88 15.68
N ASP A 209 5.19 5.10 15.30
CA ASP A 209 5.03 6.33 16.06
C ASP A 209 4.93 7.55 15.13
N ILE A 210 4.86 8.73 15.71
CA ILE A 210 4.78 10.00 14.96
C ILE A 210 6.10 10.29 14.24
N ASP A 211 7.24 9.99 14.85
CA ASP A 211 8.56 10.25 14.27
C ASP A 211 8.77 9.38 13.01
N HIS A 212 8.39 8.11 13.07
CA HIS A 212 8.40 7.24 11.89
C HIS A 212 7.46 7.75 10.79
N TYR A 213 6.26 8.25 11.16
CA TYR A 213 5.36 8.89 10.20
C TYR A 213 6.04 10.09 9.53
N LEU A 214 6.60 11.01 10.31
CA LEU A 214 7.23 12.23 9.80
C LEU A 214 8.41 11.92 8.88
N ALA A 215 9.30 11.01 9.26
CA ALA A 215 10.44 10.58 8.45
C ALA A 215 10.00 9.96 7.11
N LYS A 216 8.93 9.14 7.12
CA LYS A 216 8.35 8.55 5.92
C LYS A 216 7.74 9.63 5.02
N GLN A 217 6.96 10.55 5.59
CA GLN A 217 6.30 11.63 4.83
C GLN A 217 7.30 12.66 4.29
N GLU A 218 8.41 12.87 4.95
CA GLU A 218 9.47 13.74 4.44
C GLU A 218 9.97 13.26 3.08
N ARG A 219 10.33 11.98 2.97
CA ARG A 219 10.77 11.37 1.70
C ARG A 219 9.69 11.44 0.62
N TYR A 220 8.44 11.09 0.97
CA TYR A 220 7.33 11.12 0.02
C TYR A 220 7.00 12.55 -0.46
N SER A 221 7.09 13.55 0.42
CA SER A 221 6.82 14.95 0.06
C SER A 221 7.85 15.49 -0.95
N ASP A 222 9.12 15.10 -0.82
CA ASP A 222 10.17 15.46 -1.77
C ASP A 222 9.92 14.82 -3.14
N LEU A 223 9.69 13.50 -3.16
CA LEU A 223 9.39 12.77 -4.41
C LEU A 223 8.19 13.36 -5.14
N MET A 224 7.11 13.66 -4.41
CA MET A 224 5.90 14.23 -5.00
C MET A 224 6.10 15.67 -5.48
N ALA A 225 6.90 16.48 -4.79
CA ALA A 225 7.22 17.84 -5.22
C ALA A 225 8.03 17.81 -6.53
N ARG A 226 9.06 16.98 -6.63
CA ARG A 226 9.84 16.77 -7.87
C ARG A 226 8.95 16.35 -9.03
N ARG A 227 8.08 15.38 -8.81
CA ARG A 227 7.13 14.93 -9.82
C ARG A 227 6.18 16.05 -10.29
N MET A 228 5.73 16.93 -9.38
CA MET A 228 4.90 18.08 -9.78
C MET A 228 5.67 19.04 -10.69
N VAL A 229 6.96 19.24 -10.45
CA VAL A 229 7.85 20.02 -11.34
C VAL A 229 8.00 19.34 -12.69
N GLU A 230 8.31 18.04 -12.72
CA GLU A 230 8.44 17.26 -13.96
C GLU A 230 7.16 17.25 -14.80
N GLN A 231 5.99 17.30 -14.15
CA GLN A 231 4.69 17.43 -14.83
C GLN A 231 4.38 18.85 -15.33
N GLY A 232 5.29 19.80 -15.15
CA GLY A 232 5.09 21.18 -15.55
C GLY A 232 3.94 21.90 -14.84
N ARG A 233 3.58 21.46 -13.60
CA ARG A 233 2.49 22.10 -12.85
C ARG A 233 2.88 23.53 -12.46
N ALA A 234 1.91 24.44 -12.50
CA ALA A 234 2.10 25.79 -11.99
C ALA A 234 1.82 25.85 -10.48
N PHE A 235 2.71 26.48 -9.74
CA PHE A 235 2.50 26.79 -8.33
C PHE A 235 1.66 28.05 -8.17
N SER A 236 0.81 28.06 -7.16
CA SER A 236 0.09 29.27 -6.72
C SER A 236 0.08 29.35 -5.17
N PRO A 237 0.39 30.52 -4.58
CA PRO A 237 0.52 30.67 -3.12
C PRO A 237 -0.69 30.22 -2.31
N HIS A 238 -1.90 30.36 -2.83
CA HIS A 238 -3.11 29.89 -2.15
C HIS A 238 -3.10 28.37 -1.88
N GLN A 239 -2.35 27.60 -2.69
CA GLN A 239 -2.25 26.15 -2.53
C GLN A 239 -1.60 25.74 -1.19
N LEU A 240 -0.74 26.61 -0.64
CA LEU A 240 -0.14 26.37 0.69
C LEU A 240 -1.17 26.38 1.84
N VAL A 241 -2.31 27.00 1.65
CA VAL A 241 -3.36 27.06 2.67
C VAL A 241 -4.55 26.21 2.27
N SER A 242 -5.06 26.40 1.06
CA SER A 242 -6.31 25.73 0.62
C SER A 242 -6.21 24.20 0.59
N HIS A 243 -5.10 23.65 0.08
CA HIS A 243 -4.95 22.20 -0.01
C HIS A 243 -4.78 21.50 1.35
N PRO A 244 -3.95 22.01 2.30
CA PRO A 244 -3.89 21.44 3.64
C PRO A 244 -5.22 21.53 4.39
N CYS A 245 -5.88 22.69 4.35
CA CYS A 245 -7.20 22.86 4.96
C CYS A 245 -8.23 21.91 4.38
N PHE A 246 -8.28 21.77 3.06
CA PHE A 246 -9.16 20.83 2.39
C PHE A 246 -8.83 19.38 2.77
N THR A 247 -7.54 19.01 2.85
CA THR A 247 -7.11 17.67 3.26
C THR A 247 -7.60 17.36 4.67
N PHE A 248 -7.41 18.29 5.62
CA PHE A 248 -7.90 18.13 6.97
C PHE A 248 -9.42 17.96 7.02
N LEU A 249 -10.17 18.87 6.42
CA LEU A 249 -11.63 18.84 6.43
C LEU A 249 -12.18 17.59 5.74
N LYS A 250 -11.58 17.20 4.61
CA LYS A 250 -11.94 15.97 3.90
C LYS A 250 -11.76 14.73 4.77
N MET A 251 -10.65 14.62 5.50
CA MET A 251 -10.37 13.44 6.33
C MET A 251 -11.17 13.48 7.63
N TYR A 252 -11.12 14.60 8.36
CA TYR A 252 -11.70 14.69 9.69
C TYR A 252 -13.23 14.77 9.69
N VAL A 253 -13.78 15.57 8.76
CA VAL A 253 -15.25 15.76 8.64
C VAL A 253 -15.81 14.85 7.55
N GLY A 254 -15.36 15.02 6.31
CA GLY A 254 -15.94 14.35 5.14
C GLY A 254 -15.81 12.82 5.20
N ARG A 255 -14.69 12.29 5.70
CA ARG A 255 -14.44 10.86 5.91
C ARG A 255 -14.63 10.42 7.37
N LYS A 256 -15.35 11.23 8.15
CA LYS A 256 -15.75 10.92 9.52
C LYS A 256 -14.59 10.60 10.47
N GLY A 257 -13.39 11.12 10.22
CA GLY A 257 -12.22 10.89 11.08
C GLY A 257 -12.43 11.37 12.52
N CYS A 258 -13.37 12.31 12.76
CA CYS A 258 -13.80 12.71 14.08
C CYS A 258 -14.35 11.54 14.93
N LEU A 259 -14.87 10.47 14.30
CA LEU A 259 -15.35 9.28 15.00
C LEU A 259 -14.23 8.34 15.44
N ASP A 260 -13.00 8.50 14.91
CA ASP A 260 -11.81 7.78 15.36
C ASP A 260 -11.16 8.43 16.59
N GLY A 261 -11.76 9.50 17.14
CA GLY A 261 -11.30 10.20 18.34
C GLY A 261 -9.97 10.94 18.14
N VAL A 262 -9.14 10.99 19.19
CA VAL A 262 -7.85 11.70 19.16
C VAL A 262 -6.92 11.19 18.04
N PRO A 263 -6.73 9.87 17.82
CA PRO A 263 -5.93 9.39 16.70
C PRO A 263 -6.43 9.86 15.34
N GLY A 264 -7.76 9.96 15.12
CA GLY A 264 -8.33 10.49 13.89
C GLY A 264 -8.04 11.98 13.68
N LEU A 265 -8.07 12.77 14.75
CA LEU A 265 -7.68 14.19 14.73
C LEU A 265 -6.20 14.35 14.38
N ILE A 266 -5.33 13.62 15.09
CA ILE A 266 -3.87 13.65 14.87
C ILE A 266 -3.57 13.23 13.43
N LEU A 267 -4.12 12.13 12.96
CA LEU A 267 -3.89 11.63 11.61
C LEU A 267 -4.32 12.64 10.55
N SER A 268 -5.50 13.25 10.70
CA SER A 268 -6.00 14.27 9.77
C SER A 268 -5.08 15.50 9.75
N GLY A 269 -4.57 15.93 10.92
CA GLY A 269 -3.60 17.01 11.04
C GLY A 269 -2.26 16.69 10.39
N LEU A 270 -1.75 15.48 10.60
CA LEU A 270 -0.50 15.00 9.98
C LEU A 270 -0.59 14.92 8.45
N TYR A 271 -1.73 14.51 7.90
CA TYR A 271 -1.94 14.54 6.44
C TYR A 271 -2.06 15.96 5.87
N ALA A 272 -2.66 16.88 6.63
CA ALA A 272 -2.66 18.30 6.27
C ALA A 272 -1.24 18.89 6.29
N TYR A 273 -0.45 18.57 7.32
CA TYR A 273 0.97 18.93 7.40
C TYR A 273 1.77 18.38 6.21
N TYR A 274 1.64 17.10 5.91
CA TYR A 274 2.25 16.50 4.72
C TYR A 274 1.89 17.25 3.45
N THR A 275 0.61 17.61 3.30
CA THR A 275 0.13 18.37 2.14
C THR A 275 0.79 19.73 2.07
N PHE A 276 0.92 20.44 3.20
CA PHE A 276 1.63 21.72 3.28
C PHE A 276 3.10 21.58 2.85
N ILE A 277 3.85 20.65 3.45
CA ILE A 277 5.28 20.45 3.16
C ILE A 277 5.50 20.08 1.67
N LYS A 278 4.64 19.23 1.10
CA LYS A 278 4.70 18.90 -0.32
C LYS A 278 4.61 20.15 -1.22
N TYR A 279 3.66 21.06 -0.94
CA TYR A 279 3.51 22.27 -1.73
C TYR A 279 4.59 23.31 -1.43
N ALA A 280 5.10 23.37 -0.19
CA ALA A 280 6.23 24.23 0.16
C ALA A 280 7.51 23.80 -0.59
N ARG A 281 7.81 22.50 -0.64
CA ARG A 281 8.91 21.95 -1.44
C ARG A 281 8.72 22.14 -2.93
N PHE A 282 7.48 22.02 -3.41
CA PHE A 282 7.16 22.29 -4.81
C PHE A 282 7.46 23.75 -5.18
N TRP A 283 7.07 24.71 -4.32
CA TRP A 283 7.43 26.11 -4.49
C TRP A 283 8.94 26.34 -4.46
N GLU A 284 9.63 25.77 -3.49
CA GLU A 284 11.09 25.88 -3.34
C GLU A 284 11.82 25.40 -4.60
N LEU A 285 11.43 24.24 -5.14
CA LEU A 285 12.03 23.69 -6.36
C LEU A 285 11.79 24.59 -7.57
N GLN A 286 10.60 25.14 -7.74
CA GLN A 286 10.32 26.08 -8.82
C GLN A 286 11.07 27.40 -8.67
N SER A 287 11.23 27.90 -7.42
CA SER A 287 11.96 29.14 -7.17
C SER A 287 13.47 29.02 -7.42
N ARG A 288 14.03 27.81 -7.24
CA ARG A 288 15.45 27.54 -7.56
C ARG A 288 15.71 27.37 -9.07
N VAL A 289 14.70 27.07 -9.86
CA VAL A 289 14.79 26.88 -11.31
C VAL A 289 14.68 28.22 -12.07
N LEU A 290 14.34 29.35 -11.38
CA LEU A 290 14.41 30.68 -12.02
C LEU A 290 15.87 31.07 -12.25
N PRO A 291 16.22 31.58 -13.46
CA PRO A 291 17.56 31.47 -14.03
C PRO A 291 18.61 32.29 -13.29
N GLU A 292 19.87 31.82 -13.31
CA GLU A 292 21.10 32.61 -13.26
C GLU A 292 21.03 33.71 -14.34
N GLY A 293 20.43 34.86 -14.01
CA GLY A 293 20.23 35.95 -14.98
C GLY A 293 19.90 37.30 -14.35
N SER A 294 19.71 37.35 -13.01
CA SER A 294 19.64 38.64 -12.29
C SER A 294 20.99 38.95 -11.65
N GLN A 295 21.94 39.44 -12.47
CA GLN A 295 23.12 40.08 -11.94
C GLN A 295 22.68 41.24 -11.07
N ALA A 296 23.09 41.19 -9.79
CA ALA A 296 22.94 42.30 -8.87
C ALA A 296 23.50 43.59 -9.52
N ALA A 297 22.66 44.60 -9.60
CA ALA A 297 23.11 45.95 -9.98
C ALA A 297 24.28 46.36 -9.05
N PRO A 298 25.32 47.01 -9.60
CA PRO A 298 26.46 47.41 -8.82
C PRO A 298 26.04 48.45 -7.77
N VAL A 299 26.36 48.17 -6.51
CA VAL A 299 26.27 49.13 -5.40
C VAL A 299 27.13 50.32 -5.78
N LYS A 300 26.52 51.46 -6.09
CA LYS A 300 27.22 52.76 -6.19
C LYS A 300 27.76 53.06 -4.80
N GLN A 301 29.12 53.01 -4.70
CA GLN A 301 29.81 53.64 -3.62
C GLN A 301 29.66 55.16 -3.77
N GLY A 302 29.13 55.83 -2.78
CA GLY A 302 29.08 57.23 -2.55
C GLY A 302 29.33 57.51 -1.07
#